data_2836dba72cfe4875c50db471d46a31ed
#
_entry.id   2836dba72cfe4875c50db471d46a31ed
#
_cell.length_a   1.000
_cell.length_b   1.000
_cell.length_c   1.000
_cell.angle_alpha   90.00
_cell.angle_beta   90.00
_cell.angle_gamma   90.00
#
_symmetry.space_group_name_H-M   'P 1'
#
loop_
_entity.id
_entity.type
_entity.pdbx_description
1 polymer ?
#
loop_
_entity_poly.entity_id
_entity_poly.type
_entity_poly.pdbx_seq_one_letter_code
_entity_poly.pdbx_strand_id
1 'polypeptide(L)'
;MSASLMPLVGAASMSPHSLLLLQHYLEETSTFLVAKPARFNPYVTLVVPLAYSDGLLMHAVLALSGTQLSFKKAQDYHIHLVTRRHYSEALRTLGILVADQSACEDLDRALRIALVSLILCYVEAISGESGGGGIFPHLRACREMILTLLQQEHETFPNEDTRLIKGFVVEVYSFLVFSNSIVPCGSGDAARTVPYDSFLDSLQFLQEYQTFGVLVGCAPALFELIPPVTRLAMDRLREEEEDIQDAAAALCDKPDQQSRYDELVKILEQWRPPPVASEMAEWTLEHTWIGEIYRQALLIFVRAAVCGSVVDNPKVIAAIQRHIDVVMPLLLPVADSPFGTLLLWPVMVIGSCLVAESQRQFFLNRLYNETKVVVAQVIEAGRLLELVWNDDDKRAYGPFGLHLVMKKHKINFGVS
;
A
#
# COMPACT_ATOMS: atom_id res chain seq x y z
N MET A 1 30.61 24.32 15.29
CA MET A 1 29.80 25.42 15.85
C MET A 1 28.41 24.90 16.05
N SER A 2 27.92 25.05 17.25
CA SER A 2 26.72 24.58 17.92
C SER A 2 25.64 23.92 17.07
N ALA A 3 25.56 22.56 17.11
CA ALA A 3 24.33 21.85 16.88
C ALA A 3 23.33 22.25 17.97
N SER A 4 22.29 22.95 17.59
CA SER A 4 21.17 23.27 18.46
C SER A 4 20.50 21.97 18.86
N LEU A 5 20.77 21.52 20.07
CA LEU A 5 20.06 20.41 20.71
C LEU A 5 18.58 20.80 20.76
N MET A 6 17.74 20.19 19.92
CA MET A 6 16.30 20.25 20.10
C MET A 6 15.97 19.62 21.47
N PRO A 7 15.12 20.24 22.29
CA PRO A 7 14.81 19.71 23.61
C PRO A 7 14.18 18.34 23.49
N LEU A 8 14.68 17.40 24.29
CA LEU A 8 14.05 16.09 24.55
C LEU A 8 12.57 16.32 24.90
N VAL A 9 11.69 15.93 24.00
CA VAL A 9 10.25 15.94 24.27
C VAL A 9 9.94 14.67 25.05
N GLY A 10 10.33 14.65 26.34
CA GLY A 10 9.90 13.58 27.22
C GLY A 10 8.37 13.60 27.39
N ALA A 11 7.76 12.44 27.64
CA ALA A 11 6.31 12.31 27.86
C ALA A 11 5.75 13.30 28.90
N ALA A 12 6.58 13.77 29.81
CA ALA A 12 6.26 14.79 30.83
C ALA A 12 5.92 16.16 30.28
N SER A 13 6.25 16.49 29.02
CA SER A 13 5.95 17.76 28.38
C SER A 13 4.81 17.70 27.36
N MET A 14 4.22 16.54 27.14
CA MET A 14 3.11 16.36 26.21
C MET A 14 1.80 16.91 26.76
N SER A 15 0.99 17.51 25.88
CA SER A 15 -0.37 17.90 26.27
C SER A 15 -1.25 16.66 26.56
N PRO A 16 -2.30 16.79 27.39
CA PRO A 16 -3.22 15.67 27.63
C PRO A 16 -3.80 15.06 26.34
N HIS A 17 -4.08 15.87 25.33
CA HIS A 17 -4.57 15.39 24.04
C HIS A 17 -3.48 14.64 23.26
N SER A 18 -2.23 15.11 23.29
CA SER A 18 -1.11 14.38 22.66
C SER A 18 -0.86 13.02 23.32
N LEU A 19 -1.02 12.94 24.65
CA LEU A 19 -0.94 11.67 25.39
C LEU A 19 -2.08 10.73 25.00
N LEU A 20 -3.32 11.22 24.82
CA LEU A 20 -4.43 10.45 24.32
C LEU A 20 -4.14 9.88 22.92
N LEU A 21 -3.56 10.69 22.02
CA LEU A 21 -3.17 10.22 20.69
C LEU A 21 -2.07 9.15 20.78
N LEU A 22 -1.08 9.32 21.64
CA LEU A 22 -0.03 8.33 21.82
C LEU A 22 -0.57 7.00 22.37
N GLN A 23 -1.48 7.08 23.36
CA GLN A 23 -2.15 5.89 23.88
C GLN A 23 -2.94 5.17 22.78
N HIS A 24 -3.74 5.90 22.01
CA HIS A 24 -4.49 5.32 20.88
C HIS A 24 -3.55 4.71 19.81
N TYR A 25 -2.39 5.33 19.56
CA TYR A 25 -1.38 4.77 18.67
C TYR A 25 -0.92 3.39 19.15
N LEU A 26 -0.56 3.27 20.44
CA LEU A 26 -0.06 2.03 21.01
C LEU A 26 -1.11 0.93 21.07
N GLU A 27 -2.35 1.28 21.38
CA GLU A 27 -3.45 0.31 21.58
C GLU A 27 -4.10 -0.13 20.27
N GLU A 28 -4.22 0.78 19.30
CA GLU A 28 -4.99 0.53 18.10
C GLU A 28 -4.23 0.82 16.80
N THR A 29 -3.71 2.07 16.62
CA THR A 29 -3.18 2.48 15.32
C THR A 29 -2.03 1.61 14.86
N SER A 30 -1.08 1.28 15.74
CA SER A 30 0.08 0.46 15.39
C SER A 30 -0.29 -0.97 15.01
N THR A 31 -1.42 -1.49 15.51
CA THR A 31 -1.80 -2.91 15.31
C THR A 31 -2.30 -3.19 13.90
N PHE A 32 -2.92 -2.22 13.23
CA PHE A 32 -3.39 -2.41 11.86
C PHE A 32 -2.35 -2.09 10.79
N LEU A 33 -1.19 -1.55 11.17
CA LEU A 33 -0.10 -1.23 10.24
C LEU A 33 0.77 -2.45 9.89
N VAL A 34 0.54 -3.60 10.50
CA VAL A 34 1.38 -4.79 10.36
C VAL A 34 0.54 -6.06 10.23
N ALA A 35 1.07 -7.03 9.48
CA ALA A 35 0.51 -8.37 9.36
C ALA A 35 1.17 -9.34 10.37
N LYS A 36 1.51 -8.87 11.57
CA LYS A 36 2.16 -9.64 12.64
C LYS A 36 1.56 -9.32 14.01
N PRO A 37 1.65 -10.23 15.00
CA PRO A 37 1.26 -9.96 16.39
C PRO A 37 1.99 -8.76 16.99
N ALA A 38 1.34 -8.06 17.92
CA ALA A 38 1.83 -6.81 18.53
C ALA A 38 3.27 -6.90 19.10
N ARG A 39 3.68 -8.06 19.65
CA ARG A 39 5.03 -8.27 20.19
C ARG A 39 6.16 -8.18 19.15
N PHE A 40 5.85 -8.32 17.86
CA PHE A 40 6.80 -8.23 16.74
C PHE A 40 6.55 -7.00 15.87
N ASN A 41 5.86 -6.02 16.42
CA ASN A 41 5.46 -4.83 15.67
C ASN A 41 6.55 -3.74 15.70
N PRO A 42 7.29 -3.50 14.60
CA PRO A 42 8.33 -2.48 14.54
C PRO A 42 7.81 -1.05 14.76
N TYR A 43 6.55 -0.78 14.46
CA TYR A 43 5.94 0.52 14.76
C TYR A 43 5.91 0.80 16.26
N VAL A 44 5.86 -0.24 17.10
CA VAL A 44 5.96 -0.10 18.56
C VAL A 44 7.40 -0.26 19.04
N THR A 45 8.12 -1.29 18.57
CA THR A 45 9.43 -1.65 19.11
C THR A 45 10.59 -0.81 18.59
N LEU A 46 10.46 -0.19 17.40
CA LEU A 46 11.47 0.69 16.79
C LEU A 46 10.98 2.15 16.71
N VAL A 47 9.79 2.38 16.13
CA VAL A 47 9.33 3.74 15.83
C VAL A 47 9.04 4.52 17.11
N VAL A 48 8.38 3.92 18.10
CA VAL A 48 8.04 4.64 19.35
C VAL A 48 9.29 5.08 20.14
N PRO A 49 10.28 4.22 20.40
CA PRO A 49 11.52 4.65 21.06
C PRO A 49 12.23 5.78 20.31
N LEU A 50 12.30 5.71 18.99
CA LEU A 50 12.88 6.77 18.16
C LEU A 50 12.08 8.07 18.27
N ALA A 51 10.76 8.01 18.25
CA ALA A 51 9.89 9.17 18.36
C ALA A 51 10.07 9.92 19.68
N TYR A 52 10.42 9.24 20.78
CA TYR A 52 10.73 9.90 22.05
C TYR A 52 11.98 10.77 22.00
N SER A 53 12.92 10.48 21.12
CA SER A 53 14.14 11.28 20.91
C SER A 53 14.04 12.22 19.71
N ASP A 54 13.01 12.09 18.87
CA ASP A 54 12.81 12.82 17.63
C ASP A 54 11.42 13.48 17.57
N GLY A 55 11.40 14.80 17.77
CA GLY A 55 10.14 15.57 17.75
C GLY A 55 9.41 15.52 16.40
N LEU A 56 10.12 15.46 15.25
CA LEU A 56 9.51 15.32 13.93
C LEU A 56 8.79 13.98 13.80
N LEU A 57 9.46 12.90 14.17
CA LEU A 57 8.87 11.56 14.14
C LEU A 57 7.69 11.44 15.11
N MET A 58 7.81 12.04 16.31
CA MET A 58 6.69 12.09 17.26
C MET A 58 5.48 12.81 16.66
N HIS A 59 5.67 13.95 16.01
CA HIS A 59 4.58 14.67 15.36
C HIS A 59 3.92 13.82 14.26
N ALA A 60 4.68 13.10 13.46
CA ALA A 60 4.14 12.19 12.43
C ALA A 60 3.33 11.02 13.03
N VAL A 61 3.84 10.39 14.10
CA VAL A 61 3.15 9.30 14.84
C VAL A 61 1.83 9.81 15.44
N LEU A 62 1.84 10.98 16.09
CA LEU A 62 0.64 11.56 16.68
C LEU A 62 -0.37 12.02 15.61
N ALA A 63 0.09 12.51 14.47
CA ALA A 63 -0.77 12.84 13.33
C ALA A 63 -1.46 11.58 12.79
N LEU A 64 -0.74 10.48 12.61
CA LEU A 64 -1.29 9.21 12.13
C LEU A 64 -2.37 8.67 13.08
N SER A 65 -2.05 8.58 14.36
CA SER A 65 -2.99 8.16 15.39
C SER A 65 -4.23 9.07 15.46
N GLY A 66 -3.99 10.37 15.42
CA GLY A 66 -5.05 11.38 15.45
C GLY A 66 -5.97 11.30 14.24
N THR A 67 -5.44 11.02 13.06
CA THR A 67 -6.24 10.84 11.83
C THR A 67 -7.20 9.68 11.97
N GLN A 68 -6.74 8.52 12.46
CA GLN A 68 -7.61 7.38 12.72
C GLN A 68 -8.65 7.67 13.81
N LEU A 69 -8.21 8.27 14.93
CA LEU A 69 -9.11 8.60 16.05
C LEU A 69 -10.15 9.65 15.66
N SER A 70 -9.76 10.65 14.84
CA SER A 70 -10.67 11.66 14.30
C SER A 70 -11.77 11.04 13.46
N PHE A 71 -11.47 10.01 12.70
CA PHE A 71 -12.48 9.29 11.95
C PHE A 71 -13.47 8.56 12.86
N LYS A 72 -12.98 7.89 13.93
CA LYS A 72 -13.82 7.21 14.92
C LYS A 72 -14.65 8.17 15.77
N LYS A 73 -14.12 9.36 16.06
CA LYS A 73 -14.72 10.42 16.88
C LYS A 73 -14.98 11.67 16.04
N ALA A 74 -15.70 11.53 14.94
CA ALA A 74 -15.90 12.59 13.96
C ALA A 74 -16.50 13.90 14.54
N GLN A 75 -17.18 13.85 15.69
CA GLN A 75 -17.76 15.02 16.35
C GLN A 75 -16.80 15.72 17.35
N ASP A 76 -15.61 15.14 17.62
CA ASP A 76 -14.67 15.71 18.57
C ASP A 76 -13.72 16.72 17.89
N TYR A 77 -14.13 17.97 17.91
CA TYR A 77 -13.36 19.08 17.33
C TYR A 77 -11.93 19.20 17.91
N HIS A 78 -11.72 18.89 19.18
CA HIS A 78 -10.40 19.01 19.81
C HIS A 78 -9.42 17.96 19.25
N ILE A 79 -9.87 16.74 19.01
CA ILE A 79 -9.05 15.70 18.39
C ILE A 79 -8.65 16.14 16.98
N HIS A 80 -9.60 16.62 16.17
CA HIS A 80 -9.31 17.13 14.84
C HIS A 80 -8.27 18.26 14.84
N LEU A 81 -8.44 19.24 15.77
CA LEU A 81 -7.52 20.39 15.87
C LEU A 81 -6.10 19.95 16.24
N VAL A 82 -5.96 19.08 17.24
CA VAL A 82 -4.65 18.59 17.69
C VAL A 82 -3.99 17.73 16.60
N THR A 83 -4.75 16.90 15.92
CA THR A 83 -4.28 16.10 14.79
C THR A 83 -3.70 16.98 13.68
N ARG A 84 -4.47 17.99 13.24
CA ARG A 84 -4.01 18.94 12.21
C ARG A 84 -2.76 19.71 12.63
N ARG A 85 -2.65 20.07 13.90
CA ARG A 85 -1.45 20.73 14.44
C ARG A 85 -0.22 19.83 14.31
N HIS A 86 -0.33 18.57 14.73
CA HIS A 86 0.76 17.60 14.62
C HIS A 86 1.13 17.34 13.16
N TYR A 87 0.16 17.16 12.30
CA TYR A 87 0.36 16.97 10.85
C TYR A 87 1.08 18.17 10.21
N SER A 88 0.59 19.39 10.45
CA SER A 88 1.19 20.61 9.90
C SER A 88 2.63 20.81 10.38
N GLU A 89 2.92 20.50 11.65
CA GLU A 89 4.27 20.59 12.21
C GLU A 89 5.21 19.55 11.62
N ALA A 90 4.72 18.33 11.40
CA ALA A 90 5.47 17.27 10.71
C ALA A 90 5.81 17.69 9.27
N LEU A 91 4.85 18.18 8.50
CA LEU A 91 5.06 18.65 7.13
C LEU A 91 6.05 19.82 7.07
N ARG A 92 5.89 20.82 7.95
CA ARG A 92 6.76 21.99 7.99
C ARG A 92 8.20 21.60 8.28
N THR A 93 8.42 20.74 9.26
CA THR A 93 9.76 20.31 9.67
C THR A 93 10.38 19.38 8.62
N LEU A 94 9.61 18.46 8.05
CA LEU A 94 10.06 17.61 6.95
C LEU A 94 10.48 18.44 5.73
N GLY A 95 9.67 19.45 5.35
CA GLY A 95 9.99 20.35 4.25
C GLY A 95 11.32 21.09 4.43
N ILE A 96 11.63 21.53 5.65
CA ILE A 96 12.93 22.16 5.97
C ILE A 96 14.08 21.16 5.81
N LEU A 97 13.89 19.92 6.28
CA LEU A 97 14.92 18.88 6.19
C LEU A 97 15.18 18.45 4.75
N VAL A 98 14.15 18.30 3.93
CA VAL A 98 14.27 17.90 2.51
C VAL A 98 14.90 19.01 1.66
N ALA A 99 14.65 20.29 1.99
CA ALA A 99 15.24 21.43 1.28
C ALA A 99 16.76 21.56 1.49
N ASP A 100 17.32 20.97 2.53
CA ASP A 100 18.75 20.94 2.80
C ASP A 100 19.41 19.81 2.04
N GLN A 101 20.14 20.16 0.95
CA GLN A 101 20.78 19.20 0.03
C GLN A 101 21.81 18.26 0.71
N SER A 102 22.35 18.62 1.88
CA SER A 102 23.24 17.75 2.66
C SER A 102 22.52 16.56 3.32
N ALA A 103 21.19 16.52 3.23
CA ALA A 103 20.37 15.48 3.85
C ALA A 103 20.59 14.06 3.29
N CYS A 104 21.05 13.94 2.06
CA CYS A 104 21.28 12.66 1.42
C CYS A 104 22.65 12.03 1.75
N GLU A 105 23.57 12.78 2.38
CA GLU A 105 24.90 12.31 2.73
C GLU A 105 24.95 11.61 4.10
N ASP A 106 23.99 11.89 4.97
CA ASP A 106 23.88 11.32 6.30
C ASP A 106 22.83 10.20 6.35
N LEU A 107 23.28 8.97 6.61
CA LEU A 107 22.47 7.75 6.68
C LEU A 107 21.30 7.89 7.68
N ASP A 108 21.57 8.34 8.89
CA ASP A 108 20.55 8.48 9.94
C ASP A 108 19.49 9.51 9.56
N ARG A 109 19.90 10.57 8.89
CA ARG A 109 19.00 11.60 8.40
C ARG A 109 18.15 11.11 7.24
N ALA A 110 18.72 10.37 6.29
CA ALA A 110 17.99 9.77 5.16
C ALA A 110 16.93 8.76 5.65
N LEU A 111 17.29 7.90 6.60
CA LEU A 111 16.38 6.94 7.23
C LEU A 111 15.23 7.67 7.97
N ARG A 112 15.53 8.73 8.68
CA ARG A 112 14.55 9.54 9.39
C ARG A 112 13.55 10.19 8.42
N ILE A 113 14.04 10.81 7.34
CA ILE A 113 13.18 11.42 6.31
C ILE A 113 12.30 10.36 5.65
N ALA A 114 12.88 9.21 5.28
CA ALA A 114 12.14 8.11 4.70
C ALA A 114 11.05 7.60 5.64
N LEU A 115 11.37 7.32 6.90
CA LEU A 115 10.42 6.82 7.89
C LEU A 115 9.26 7.80 8.13
N VAL A 116 9.55 9.10 8.29
CA VAL A 116 8.53 10.12 8.46
C VAL A 116 7.65 10.23 7.20
N SER A 117 8.25 10.20 6.01
CA SER A 117 7.51 10.23 4.74
C SER A 117 6.56 9.05 4.60
N LEU A 118 6.98 7.84 5.01
CA LEU A 118 6.13 6.65 5.01
C LEU A 118 4.96 6.77 5.99
N ILE A 119 5.20 7.29 7.20
CA ILE A 119 4.12 7.54 8.17
C ILE A 119 3.13 8.56 7.61
N LEU A 120 3.60 9.60 6.92
CA LEU A 120 2.72 10.56 6.27
C LEU A 120 1.95 9.96 5.08
N CYS A 121 2.50 8.97 4.36
CA CYS A 121 1.72 8.21 3.39
C CYS A 121 0.48 7.55 4.03
N TYR A 122 0.63 6.95 5.20
CA TYR A 122 -0.50 6.38 5.94
C TYR A 122 -1.49 7.45 6.42
N VAL A 123 -1.01 8.61 6.86
CA VAL A 123 -1.89 9.74 7.25
C VAL A 123 -2.77 10.14 6.07
N GLU A 124 -2.18 10.33 4.89
CA GLU A 124 -2.92 10.70 3.67
C GLU A 124 -3.93 9.63 3.26
N ALA A 125 -3.50 8.36 3.26
CA ALA A 125 -4.37 7.25 2.87
C ALA A 125 -5.58 7.09 3.82
N ILE A 126 -5.35 7.21 5.15
CA ILE A 126 -6.38 7.03 6.17
C ILE A 126 -7.33 8.22 6.23
N SER A 127 -6.88 9.44 5.93
CA SER A 127 -7.69 10.67 6.07
C SER A 127 -8.90 10.71 5.13
N GLY A 128 -8.83 10.04 3.97
CA GLY A 128 -9.89 10.10 2.96
C GLY A 128 -10.09 11.48 2.32
N GLU A 129 -9.30 12.48 2.71
CA GLU A 129 -9.37 13.83 2.13
C GLU A 129 -8.80 13.91 0.70
N SER A 130 -8.53 12.77 0.12
CA SER A 130 -7.69 12.59 -1.08
C SER A 130 -8.38 12.88 -2.41
N GLY A 131 -9.00 14.02 -2.56
CA GLY A 131 -9.23 14.53 -3.92
C GLY A 131 -7.93 14.81 -4.69
N GLY A 132 -6.75 14.72 -4.06
CA GLY A 132 -5.49 15.19 -4.58
C GLY A 132 -4.28 14.25 -4.60
N GLY A 133 -4.38 13.00 -4.15
CA GLY A 133 -3.26 12.05 -4.24
C GLY A 133 -2.09 12.33 -3.31
N GLY A 134 -2.37 12.71 -2.08
CA GLY A 134 -1.36 13.07 -1.08
C GLY A 134 -0.30 11.98 -0.82
N ILE A 135 -0.62 10.70 -1.01
CA ILE A 135 0.33 9.60 -0.83
C ILE A 135 1.50 9.63 -1.82
N PHE A 136 1.25 9.93 -3.09
CA PHE A 136 2.27 9.83 -4.15
C PHE A 136 3.43 10.84 -4.02
N PRO A 137 3.22 12.12 -3.61
CA PRO A 137 4.33 13.02 -3.29
C PRO A 137 5.25 12.48 -2.20
N HIS A 138 4.68 11.91 -1.13
CA HIS A 138 5.46 11.31 -0.03
C HIS A 138 6.20 10.05 -0.48
N LEU A 139 5.57 9.19 -1.29
CA LEU A 139 6.24 8.01 -1.85
C LEU A 139 7.40 8.39 -2.76
N ARG A 140 7.24 9.43 -3.60
CA ARG A 140 8.34 9.91 -4.46
C ARG A 140 9.49 10.50 -3.65
N ALA A 141 9.19 11.28 -2.61
CA ALA A 141 10.22 11.78 -1.72
C ALA A 141 10.95 10.65 -0.98
N CYS A 142 10.19 9.65 -0.50
CA CYS A 142 10.75 8.46 0.14
C CYS A 142 11.64 7.66 -0.83
N ARG A 143 11.23 7.51 -2.11
CA ARG A 143 11.99 6.81 -3.15
C ARG A 143 13.43 7.33 -3.27
N GLU A 144 13.62 8.64 -3.33
CA GLU A 144 14.96 9.23 -3.43
C GLU A 144 15.83 8.84 -2.23
N MET A 145 15.26 8.83 -1.03
CA MET A 145 15.97 8.38 0.17
C MET A 145 16.29 6.88 0.11
N ILE A 146 15.33 6.05 -0.30
CA ILE A 146 15.53 4.59 -0.45
C ILE A 146 16.67 4.29 -1.44
N LEU A 147 16.70 4.94 -2.59
CA LEU A 147 17.76 4.75 -3.58
C LEU A 147 19.13 5.11 -3.00
N THR A 148 19.23 6.20 -2.26
CA THR A 148 20.45 6.59 -1.56
C THR A 148 20.87 5.53 -0.53
N LEU A 149 19.91 5.04 0.28
CA LEU A 149 20.16 4.02 1.29
C LEU A 149 20.65 2.68 0.69
N LEU A 150 20.13 2.32 -0.49
CA LEU A 150 20.52 1.08 -1.17
C LEU A 150 21.88 1.19 -1.87
N GLN A 151 22.30 2.38 -2.28
CA GLN A 151 23.63 2.61 -2.86
C GLN A 151 24.76 2.50 -1.83
N GLN A 152 24.46 2.69 -0.53
CA GLN A 152 25.42 2.61 0.58
C GLN A 152 25.59 1.18 1.13
N GLU A 153 25.49 0.15 0.30
CA GLU A 153 25.51 -1.28 0.72
C GLU A 153 26.81 -1.76 1.38
N HIS A 154 27.91 -1.03 1.23
CA HIS A 154 29.23 -1.46 1.71
C HIS A 154 29.70 -0.77 3.00
N GLU A 155 28.91 0.13 3.56
CA GLU A 155 29.25 0.76 4.83
C GLU A 155 28.81 -0.07 6.02
N THR A 156 29.70 -0.26 6.97
CA THR A 156 29.38 -0.84 8.28
C THR A 156 28.34 0.06 8.96
N PHE A 157 27.17 -0.48 9.21
CA PHE A 157 26.13 0.26 9.94
C PHE A 157 26.68 0.74 11.29
N PRO A 158 26.42 1.99 11.68
CA PRO A 158 26.92 2.54 12.93
C PRO A 158 26.41 1.76 14.17
N ASN A 159 25.21 1.15 14.06
CA ASN A 159 24.64 0.30 15.08
C ASN A 159 23.56 -0.61 14.50
N GLU A 160 23.12 -1.62 15.29
CA GLU A 160 22.09 -2.59 14.90
C GLU A 160 20.71 -1.92 14.70
N ASP A 161 20.39 -0.88 15.48
CA ASP A 161 19.10 -0.18 15.35
C ASP A 161 18.97 0.47 13.97
N THR A 162 20.01 1.13 13.48
CA THR A 162 20.06 1.73 12.14
C THR A 162 19.83 0.67 11.06
N ARG A 163 20.43 -0.52 11.22
CA ARG A 163 20.24 -1.65 10.31
C ARG A 163 18.79 -2.14 10.31
N LEU A 164 18.20 -2.32 11.49
CA LEU A 164 16.80 -2.75 11.64
C LEU A 164 15.84 -1.75 11.01
N ILE A 165 16.07 -0.44 11.22
CA ILE A 165 15.26 0.62 10.65
C ILE A 165 15.36 0.61 9.11
N LYS A 166 16.57 0.44 8.55
CA LYS A 166 16.75 0.36 7.07
C LYS A 166 15.90 -0.75 6.48
N GLY A 167 16.02 -1.98 7.01
CA GLY A 167 15.22 -3.12 6.53
C GLY A 167 13.72 -2.85 6.62
N PHE A 168 13.26 -2.32 7.76
CA PHE A 168 11.86 -1.97 7.98
C PHE A 168 11.36 -0.90 7.01
N VAL A 169 12.10 0.20 6.84
CA VAL A 169 11.74 1.31 5.93
C VAL A 169 11.64 0.84 4.48
N VAL A 170 12.58 0.00 4.03
CA VAL A 170 12.58 -0.52 2.65
C VAL A 170 11.40 -1.49 2.44
N GLU A 171 11.08 -2.36 3.41
CA GLU A 171 9.92 -3.25 3.32
C GLU A 171 8.60 -2.46 3.24
N VAL A 172 8.41 -1.47 4.13
CA VAL A 172 7.19 -0.64 4.15
C VAL A 172 7.06 0.14 2.83
N TYR A 173 8.15 0.73 2.34
CA TYR A 173 8.15 1.41 1.05
C TYR A 173 7.74 0.48 -0.09
N SER A 174 8.36 -0.71 -0.17
CA SER A 174 8.05 -1.70 -1.19
C SER A 174 6.58 -2.10 -1.15
N PHE A 175 6.05 -2.38 0.04
CA PHE A 175 4.63 -2.70 0.25
C PHE A 175 3.72 -1.57 -0.24
N LEU A 176 4.01 -0.31 0.12
CA LEU A 176 3.19 0.83 -0.32
C LEU A 176 3.24 1.04 -1.83
N VAL A 177 4.40 0.82 -2.49
CA VAL A 177 4.49 0.88 -3.95
C VAL A 177 3.64 -0.23 -4.59
N PHE A 178 3.73 -1.46 -4.09
CA PHE A 178 2.93 -2.58 -4.60
C PHE A 178 1.43 -2.37 -4.38
N SER A 179 1.05 -1.95 -3.18
CA SER A 179 -0.35 -1.70 -2.84
C SER A 179 -0.98 -0.59 -3.69
N ASN A 180 -0.19 0.38 -4.15
CA ASN A 180 -0.67 1.45 -5.03
C ASN A 180 -0.69 1.08 -6.53
N SER A 181 -0.37 -0.18 -6.85
CA SER A 181 -0.38 -0.73 -8.21
C SER A 181 -1.68 -1.49 -8.51
N ILE A 182 -2.83 -0.93 -8.13
CA ILE A 182 -4.15 -1.55 -8.34
C ILE A 182 -4.70 -1.33 -9.74
N VAL A 183 -4.18 -0.33 -10.46
CA VAL A 183 -4.65 0.05 -11.81
C VAL A 183 -3.47 0.25 -12.74
N PRO A 184 -3.61 -0.06 -14.04
CA PRO A 184 -2.65 0.41 -15.03
C PRO A 184 -2.74 1.93 -15.14
N CYS A 185 -1.61 2.61 -15.27
CA CYS A 185 -1.56 4.05 -15.44
C CYS A 185 -1.07 4.39 -16.84
N GLY A 186 -1.80 5.26 -17.55
CA GLY A 186 -1.44 5.76 -18.87
C GLY A 186 -0.37 6.86 -18.82
N SER A 187 0.03 7.36 -19.98
CA SER A 187 1.06 8.38 -20.15
C SER A 187 0.75 9.71 -19.44
N GLY A 188 -0.53 10.02 -19.22
CA GLY A 188 -1.00 11.23 -18.54
C GLY A 188 -1.08 11.13 -17.00
N ASP A 189 -0.76 9.97 -16.40
CA ASP A 189 -1.02 9.68 -15.00
C ASP A 189 0.21 9.80 -14.08
N ALA A 190 1.24 10.54 -14.49
CA ALA A 190 2.50 10.68 -13.73
C ALA A 190 2.31 11.13 -12.27
N ALA A 191 1.23 11.86 -11.98
CA ALA A 191 0.91 12.28 -10.60
C ALA A 191 0.50 11.12 -9.69
N ARG A 192 0.02 10.01 -10.26
CA ARG A 192 -0.51 8.82 -9.56
C ARG A 192 0.41 7.60 -9.64
N THR A 193 1.65 7.79 -10.04
CA THR A 193 2.60 6.69 -10.21
C THR A 193 3.88 6.93 -9.45
N VAL A 194 4.52 5.83 -9.07
CA VAL A 194 5.89 5.79 -8.61
C VAL A 194 6.62 4.80 -9.51
N PRO A 195 7.84 5.12 -10.00
CA PRO A 195 8.61 4.18 -10.82
C PRO A 195 8.89 2.87 -10.08
N TYR A 196 8.88 1.77 -10.82
CA TYR A 196 9.35 0.49 -10.31
C TYR A 196 10.87 0.40 -10.51
N ASP A 197 11.60 0.61 -9.43
CA ASP A 197 13.05 0.44 -9.42
C ASP A 197 13.42 -1.05 -9.39
N SER A 198 14.60 -1.41 -9.90
CA SER A 198 15.04 -2.81 -10.04
C SER A 198 15.10 -3.59 -8.73
N PHE A 199 15.31 -2.94 -7.58
CA PHE A 199 15.31 -3.62 -6.29
C PHE A 199 13.92 -4.16 -5.90
N LEU A 200 12.84 -3.65 -6.50
CA LEU A 200 11.47 -4.16 -6.30
C LEU A 200 11.18 -5.45 -7.08
N ASP A 201 12.04 -5.83 -8.01
CA ASP A 201 11.90 -7.08 -8.77
C ASP A 201 12.29 -8.31 -7.93
N SER A 202 13.02 -8.13 -6.81
CA SER A 202 13.28 -9.17 -5.81
C SER A 202 13.48 -8.59 -4.43
N LEU A 203 12.72 -9.09 -3.46
CA LEU A 203 12.81 -8.71 -2.04
C LEU A 203 13.72 -9.65 -1.24
N GLN A 204 14.46 -10.55 -1.92
CA GLN A 204 15.28 -11.56 -1.26
C GLN A 204 16.33 -10.94 -0.33
N PHE A 205 16.92 -9.79 -0.70
CA PHE A 205 17.90 -9.09 0.12
C PHE A 205 17.32 -8.59 1.46
N LEU A 206 16.00 -8.38 1.54
CA LEU A 206 15.35 -7.98 2.80
C LEU A 206 15.32 -9.10 3.83
N GLN A 207 15.49 -10.37 3.43
CA GLN A 207 15.52 -11.51 4.35
C GLN A 207 16.72 -11.48 5.30
N GLU A 208 17.73 -10.67 5.02
CA GLU A 208 18.87 -10.44 5.92
C GLU A 208 18.51 -9.59 7.15
N TYR A 209 17.38 -8.87 7.10
CA TYR A 209 16.94 -8.01 8.19
C TYR A 209 15.93 -8.74 9.08
N GLN A 210 16.12 -8.66 10.41
CA GLN A 210 15.21 -9.28 11.37
C GLN A 210 13.78 -8.73 11.32
N THR A 211 13.62 -7.52 10.79
CA THR A 211 12.31 -6.88 10.59
C THR A 211 11.54 -7.44 9.41
N PHE A 212 12.17 -8.21 8.51
CA PHE A 212 11.51 -8.74 7.32
C PHE A 212 10.25 -9.55 7.63
N GLY A 213 9.27 -9.40 6.78
CA GLY A 213 8.01 -10.13 6.86
C GLY A 213 6.96 -9.44 7.74
N VAL A 214 7.14 -8.17 8.06
CA VAL A 214 6.13 -7.36 8.76
C VAL A 214 4.87 -7.18 7.93
N LEU A 215 5.02 -7.03 6.61
CA LEU A 215 3.94 -6.85 5.64
C LEU A 215 3.97 -7.91 4.54
N VAL A 216 5.10 -8.13 3.90
CA VAL A 216 5.18 -9.00 2.71
C VAL A 216 5.48 -10.47 3.03
N GLY A 217 5.78 -10.82 4.27
CA GLY A 217 6.30 -12.14 4.67
C GLY A 217 5.38 -13.32 4.40
N CYS A 218 4.06 -13.11 4.27
CA CYS A 218 3.11 -14.17 3.96
C CYS A 218 3.24 -14.70 2.52
N ALA A 219 3.71 -13.87 1.58
CA ALA A 219 3.79 -14.24 0.17
C ALA A 219 4.79 -13.36 -0.62
N PRO A 220 6.09 -13.26 -0.22
CA PRO A 220 7.04 -12.33 -0.84
C PRO A 220 7.09 -12.47 -2.35
N ALA A 221 7.17 -13.71 -2.86
CA ALA A 221 7.22 -13.99 -4.30
C ALA A 221 5.95 -13.55 -5.07
N LEU A 222 4.79 -13.41 -4.41
CA LEU A 222 3.59 -12.85 -5.05
C LEU A 222 3.63 -11.33 -5.09
N PHE A 223 4.14 -10.68 -4.06
CA PHE A 223 4.35 -9.22 -4.08
C PHE A 223 5.33 -8.82 -5.20
N GLU A 224 6.40 -9.59 -5.41
CA GLU A 224 7.38 -9.42 -6.50
C GLU A 224 6.73 -9.55 -7.90
N LEU A 225 5.58 -10.22 -8.02
CA LEU A 225 4.84 -10.35 -9.28
C LEU A 225 3.90 -9.16 -9.57
N ILE A 226 3.60 -8.30 -8.59
CA ILE A 226 2.74 -7.13 -8.82
C ILE A 226 3.33 -6.17 -9.87
N PRO A 227 4.62 -5.75 -9.80
CA PRO A 227 5.22 -4.91 -10.83
C PRO A 227 5.18 -5.50 -12.25
N PRO A 228 5.60 -6.74 -12.53
CA PRO A 228 5.55 -7.27 -13.89
C PRO A 228 4.11 -7.42 -14.42
N VAL A 229 3.13 -7.77 -13.59
CA VAL A 229 1.70 -7.81 -13.98
C VAL A 229 1.19 -6.40 -14.31
N THR A 230 1.53 -5.42 -13.49
CA THR A 230 1.12 -4.03 -13.74
C THR A 230 1.79 -3.46 -14.99
N ARG A 231 3.08 -3.76 -15.22
CA ARG A 231 3.78 -3.36 -16.46
C ARG A 231 3.10 -3.96 -17.70
N LEU A 232 2.70 -5.24 -17.67
CA LEU A 232 1.95 -5.87 -18.77
C LEU A 232 0.64 -5.11 -19.05
N ALA A 233 -0.11 -4.75 -18.01
CA ALA A 233 -1.34 -3.98 -18.14
C ALA A 233 -1.09 -2.54 -18.66
N MET A 234 -0.02 -1.89 -18.22
CA MET A 234 0.36 -0.56 -18.69
C MET A 234 0.77 -0.55 -20.16
N ASP A 235 1.52 -1.57 -20.59
CA ASP A 235 1.93 -1.72 -21.99
C ASP A 235 0.68 -1.89 -22.88
N ARG A 236 -0.28 -2.72 -22.43
CA ARG A 236 -1.55 -2.90 -23.13
C ARG A 236 -2.38 -1.61 -23.21
N LEU A 237 -2.45 -0.84 -22.11
CA LEU A 237 -3.18 0.43 -22.10
C LEU A 237 -2.55 1.44 -23.06
N ARG A 238 -1.23 1.53 -23.13
CA ARG A 238 -0.53 2.41 -24.09
C ARG A 238 -0.81 2.02 -25.53
N GLU A 239 -0.81 0.72 -25.84
CA GLU A 239 -1.17 0.26 -27.19
C GLU A 239 -2.58 0.69 -27.58
N GLU A 240 -3.55 0.55 -26.67
CA GLU A 240 -4.92 1.00 -26.92
C GLU A 240 -5.02 2.54 -27.10
N GLU A 241 -4.22 3.32 -26.36
CA GLU A 241 -4.15 4.78 -26.51
C GLU A 241 -3.50 5.17 -27.86
N GLU A 242 -2.48 4.45 -28.32
CA GLU A 242 -1.81 4.66 -29.62
C GLU A 242 -2.70 4.23 -30.79
N ASP A 243 -3.40 3.09 -30.70
CA ASP A 243 -4.32 2.60 -31.73
C ASP A 243 -5.51 3.52 -31.97
N ILE A 244 -5.95 4.27 -30.95
CA ILE A 244 -7.00 5.31 -31.08
C ILE A 244 -6.46 6.50 -31.90
N GLN A 245 -5.17 6.78 -31.85
CA GLN A 245 -4.53 7.87 -32.61
C GLN A 245 -4.20 7.47 -34.05
N ASP A 246 -3.84 6.18 -34.27
CA ASP A 246 -3.47 5.62 -35.59
C ASP A 246 -4.40 4.48 -35.99
N ALA A 247 -5.63 4.79 -36.40
CA ALA A 247 -6.64 3.79 -36.81
C ALA A 247 -6.24 2.88 -38.00
N ALA A 248 -5.02 2.96 -38.50
CA ALA A 248 -4.48 2.20 -39.63
C ALA A 248 -3.45 1.13 -39.22
N ALA A 249 -3.00 1.06 -37.96
CA ALA A 249 -1.89 0.20 -37.55
C ALA A 249 -2.32 -1.00 -36.66
N ALA A 250 -3.58 -1.10 -36.31
CA ALA A 250 -4.11 -2.13 -35.43
C ALA A 250 -4.21 -3.48 -36.16
N LEU A 251 -3.31 -4.39 -35.90
CA LEU A 251 -3.45 -5.84 -35.95
C LEU A 251 -2.05 -6.50 -35.97
N CYS A 252 -1.36 -6.40 -34.87
CA CYS A 252 -0.19 -7.26 -34.70
C CYS A 252 -0.19 -7.79 -33.26
N ASP A 253 -0.65 -9.04 -33.08
CA ASP A 253 -0.36 -9.82 -31.88
C ASP A 253 1.16 -9.82 -31.70
N LYS A 254 1.66 -9.05 -30.73
CA LYS A 254 3.09 -9.03 -30.41
C LYS A 254 3.42 -10.33 -29.68
N PRO A 255 4.20 -11.25 -30.27
CA PRO A 255 4.52 -12.55 -29.65
C PRO A 255 5.18 -12.42 -28.27
N ASP A 256 5.75 -11.27 -27.94
CA ASP A 256 6.37 -10.99 -26.66
C ASP A 256 5.36 -10.86 -25.50
N GLN A 257 4.22 -10.23 -25.71
CA GLN A 257 3.21 -10.06 -24.64
C GLN A 257 2.56 -11.39 -24.26
N GLN A 258 2.24 -12.25 -25.24
CA GLN A 258 1.66 -13.56 -24.97
C GLN A 258 2.66 -14.45 -24.21
N SER A 259 3.94 -14.42 -24.57
CA SER A 259 5.00 -15.14 -23.86
C SER A 259 5.12 -14.70 -22.40
N ARG A 260 5.12 -13.37 -22.14
CA ARG A 260 5.16 -12.79 -20.77
C ARG A 260 3.92 -13.20 -19.96
N TYR A 261 2.75 -13.19 -20.57
CA TYR A 261 1.52 -13.67 -19.95
C TYR A 261 1.63 -15.14 -19.53
N ASP A 262 2.01 -16.03 -20.47
CA ASP A 262 2.10 -17.45 -20.21
C ASP A 262 3.12 -17.76 -19.10
N GLU A 263 4.22 -17.02 -19.04
CA GLU A 263 5.23 -17.13 -17.99
C GLU A 263 4.65 -16.70 -16.62
N LEU A 264 3.99 -15.55 -16.55
CA LEU A 264 3.38 -15.06 -15.30
C LEU A 264 2.32 -16.02 -14.80
N VAL A 265 1.44 -16.51 -15.67
CA VAL A 265 0.41 -17.50 -15.30
C VAL A 265 1.06 -18.77 -14.76
N LYS A 266 2.10 -19.29 -15.45
CA LYS A 266 2.82 -20.47 -15.00
C LYS A 266 3.45 -20.29 -13.62
N ILE A 267 4.09 -19.17 -13.36
CA ILE A 267 4.67 -18.85 -12.03
C ILE A 267 3.57 -18.82 -10.96
N LEU A 268 2.44 -18.14 -11.23
CA LEU A 268 1.30 -18.05 -10.32
C LEU A 268 0.65 -19.42 -10.04
N GLU A 269 0.52 -20.28 -11.05
CA GLU A 269 -0.04 -21.62 -10.88
C GLU A 269 0.89 -22.56 -10.11
N GLN A 270 2.20 -22.39 -10.24
CA GLN A 270 3.21 -23.18 -9.53
C GLN A 270 3.52 -22.66 -8.12
N TRP A 271 3.09 -21.46 -7.79
CA TRP A 271 3.36 -20.87 -6.48
C TRP A 271 2.82 -21.75 -5.34
N ARG A 272 3.56 -21.79 -4.25
CA ARG A 272 3.16 -22.46 -3.00
C ARG A 272 3.41 -21.52 -1.83
N PRO A 273 2.56 -21.54 -0.79
CA PRO A 273 2.75 -20.71 0.38
C PRO A 273 4.08 -21.02 1.06
N PRO A 274 4.79 -19.98 1.52
CA PRO A 274 6.03 -20.17 2.28
C PRO A 274 5.74 -20.85 3.63
N PRO A 275 6.75 -21.47 4.27
CA PRO A 275 6.62 -21.99 5.60
C PRO A 275 6.19 -20.91 6.59
N VAL A 276 5.28 -21.25 7.48
CA VAL A 276 4.82 -20.34 8.54
C VAL A 276 5.87 -20.27 9.64
N ALA A 277 6.30 -19.07 10.00
CA ALA A 277 7.22 -18.88 11.12
C ALA A 277 6.57 -19.32 12.45
N SER A 278 7.38 -19.84 13.37
CA SER A 278 6.89 -20.39 14.65
C SER A 278 6.07 -19.39 15.47
N GLU A 279 6.43 -18.11 15.39
CA GLU A 279 5.71 -17.02 16.05
C GLU A 279 4.31 -16.76 15.48
N MET A 280 4.03 -17.28 14.26
CA MET A 280 2.74 -17.16 13.57
C MET A 280 1.96 -18.47 13.55
N ALA A 281 2.36 -19.48 14.30
CA ALA A 281 1.77 -20.83 14.27
C ALA A 281 0.26 -20.84 14.54
N GLU A 282 -0.24 -19.94 15.38
CA GLU A 282 -1.68 -19.77 15.66
C GLU A 282 -2.49 -19.28 14.45
N TRP A 283 -1.82 -18.65 13.47
CA TRP A 283 -2.42 -18.05 12.27
C TRP A 283 -2.03 -18.80 10.97
N THR A 284 -1.71 -20.08 11.06
CA THR A 284 -1.20 -20.87 9.92
C THR A 284 -2.18 -20.93 8.76
N LEU A 285 -3.47 -21.04 9.02
CA LEU A 285 -4.50 -21.09 7.99
C LEU A 285 -4.66 -19.75 7.31
N GLU A 286 -4.81 -18.67 8.08
CA GLU A 286 -4.99 -17.31 7.58
C GLU A 286 -3.76 -16.83 6.80
N HIS A 287 -2.55 -17.20 7.26
CA HIS A 287 -1.30 -16.98 6.52
C HIS A 287 -1.32 -17.64 5.13
N THR A 288 -1.80 -18.88 5.07
CA THR A 288 -1.93 -19.60 3.80
C THR A 288 -3.02 -18.97 2.92
N TRP A 289 -4.15 -18.61 3.51
CA TRP A 289 -5.29 -18.03 2.81
C TRP A 289 -5.01 -16.64 2.25
N ILE A 290 -4.30 -15.78 2.98
CA ILE A 290 -3.93 -14.46 2.42
C ILE A 290 -3.03 -14.61 1.19
N GLY A 291 -2.08 -15.55 1.21
CA GLY A 291 -1.26 -15.86 0.03
C GLY A 291 -2.11 -16.36 -1.14
N GLU A 292 -3.10 -17.23 -0.87
CA GLU A 292 -4.01 -17.71 -1.90
C GLU A 292 -4.90 -16.58 -2.47
N ILE A 293 -5.38 -15.66 -1.63
CA ILE A 293 -6.14 -14.47 -2.06
C ILE A 293 -5.30 -13.61 -3.00
N TYR A 294 -4.03 -13.33 -2.65
CA TYR A 294 -3.12 -12.58 -3.54
C TYR A 294 -2.87 -13.31 -4.86
N ARG A 295 -2.65 -14.63 -4.82
CA ARG A 295 -2.46 -15.45 -6.01
C ARG A 295 -3.65 -15.37 -6.96
N GLN A 296 -4.86 -15.50 -6.43
CA GLN A 296 -6.08 -15.42 -7.22
C GLN A 296 -6.31 -14.00 -7.78
N ALA A 297 -6.06 -12.97 -6.99
CA ALA A 297 -6.15 -11.58 -7.44
C ALA A 297 -5.15 -11.28 -8.58
N LEU A 298 -3.92 -11.78 -8.49
CA LEU A 298 -2.91 -11.65 -9.56
C LEU A 298 -3.32 -12.42 -10.84
N LEU A 299 -3.89 -13.62 -10.71
CA LEU A 299 -4.43 -14.36 -11.86
C LEU A 299 -5.58 -13.61 -12.54
N ILE A 300 -6.44 -12.93 -11.78
CA ILE A 300 -7.48 -12.05 -12.30
C ILE A 300 -6.85 -10.87 -13.04
N PHE A 301 -5.89 -10.20 -12.41
CA PHE A 301 -5.25 -9.02 -12.99
C PHE A 301 -4.50 -9.36 -14.29
N VAL A 302 -3.71 -10.42 -14.31
CA VAL A 302 -3.00 -10.90 -15.50
C VAL A 302 -3.98 -11.21 -16.65
N ARG A 303 -5.11 -11.87 -16.37
CA ARG A 303 -6.14 -12.15 -17.38
C ARG A 303 -6.78 -10.88 -17.93
N ALA A 304 -7.09 -9.92 -17.05
CA ALA A 304 -7.60 -8.62 -17.46
C ALA A 304 -6.56 -7.86 -18.30
N ALA A 305 -5.27 -7.89 -17.92
CA ALA A 305 -4.19 -7.23 -18.62
C ALA A 305 -4.07 -7.66 -20.10
N VAL A 306 -4.27 -8.95 -20.39
CA VAL A 306 -4.24 -9.45 -21.79
C VAL A 306 -5.46 -9.00 -22.58
N CYS A 307 -6.65 -8.95 -21.95
CA CYS A 307 -7.87 -8.50 -22.62
C CYS A 307 -7.88 -7.00 -22.92
N GLY A 308 -7.16 -6.22 -22.11
CA GLY A 308 -7.20 -4.75 -22.19
C GLY A 308 -8.46 -4.14 -21.58
N SER A 309 -8.84 -2.96 -22.07
CA SER A 309 -9.93 -2.17 -21.50
C SER A 309 -11.33 -2.74 -21.79
N VAL A 310 -11.49 -3.65 -22.74
CA VAL A 310 -12.77 -4.29 -23.05
C VAL A 310 -12.71 -5.78 -22.78
N VAL A 311 -13.33 -6.21 -21.68
CA VAL A 311 -13.47 -7.63 -21.32
C VAL A 311 -14.89 -8.09 -21.67
N ASP A 312 -15.13 -8.38 -22.93
CA ASP A 312 -16.43 -8.82 -23.44
C ASP A 312 -16.49 -10.33 -23.75
N ASN A 313 -15.37 -11.05 -23.62
CA ASN A 313 -15.29 -12.49 -23.87
C ASN A 313 -15.90 -13.28 -22.69
N PRO A 314 -17.05 -13.97 -22.89
CA PRO A 314 -17.70 -14.73 -21.82
C PRO A 314 -16.82 -15.83 -21.19
N LYS A 315 -15.88 -16.38 -21.96
CA LYS A 315 -14.95 -17.42 -21.44
C LYS A 315 -13.95 -16.81 -20.45
N VAL A 316 -13.49 -15.59 -20.73
CA VAL A 316 -12.58 -14.86 -19.83
C VAL A 316 -13.31 -14.45 -18.56
N ILE A 317 -14.51 -13.88 -18.68
CA ILE A 317 -15.35 -13.50 -17.53
C ILE A 317 -15.63 -14.73 -16.65
N ALA A 318 -16.01 -15.88 -17.26
CA ALA A 318 -16.20 -17.12 -16.53
C ALA A 318 -14.93 -17.66 -15.87
N ALA A 319 -13.74 -17.42 -16.48
CA ALA A 319 -12.48 -17.79 -15.88
C ALA A 319 -12.14 -16.89 -14.68
N ILE A 320 -12.36 -15.58 -14.80
CA ILE A 320 -12.22 -14.62 -13.70
C ILE A 320 -13.18 -14.98 -12.56
N GLN A 321 -14.44 -15.28 -12.86
CA GLN A 321 -15.44 -15.67 -11.85
C GLN A 321 -14.99 -16.91 -11.04
N ARG A 322 -14.38 -17.90 -11.67
CA ARG A 322 -13.84 -19.07 -10.93
C ARG A 322 -12.77 -18.70 -9.92
N HIS A 323 -11.92 -17.72 -10.24
CA HIS A 323 -10.93 -17.20 -9.29
C HIS A 323 -11.60 -16.45 -8.13
N ILE A 324 -12.63 -15.67 -8.42
CA ILE A 324 -13.46 -14.97 -7.40
C ILE A 324 -14.10 -15.98 -6.46
N ASP A 325 -14.72 -17.05 -6.98
CA ASP A 325 -15.40 -18.07 -6.19
C ASP A 325 -14.46 -18.81 -5.21
N VAL A 326 -13.18 -18.95 -5.57
CA VAL A 326 -12.14 -19.48 -4.68
C VAL A 326 -11.86 -18.53 -3.52
N VAL A 327 -11.86 -17.23 -3.77
CA VAL A 327 -11.50 -16.21 -2.75
C VAL A 327 -12.64 -15.93 -1.77
N MET A 328 -13.89 -15.93 -2.23
CA MET A 328 -15.05 -15.52 -1.43
C MET A 328 -15.11 -16.15 -0.02
N PRO A 329 -14.90 -17.47 0.16
CA PRO A 329 -14.94 -18.11 1.47
C PRO A 329 -13.74 -17.76 2.36
N LEU A 330 -12.61 -17.27 1.80
CA LEU A 330 -11.38 -16.98 2.52
C LEU A 330 -11.36 -15.57 3.12
N LEU A 331 -12.15 -14.65 2.58
CA LEU A 331 -12.11 -13.23 2.94
C LEU A 331 -12.45 -12.98 4.41
N LEU A 332 -13.49 -13.63 4.93
CA LEU A 332 -13.96 -13.42 6.31
C LEU A 332 -12.92 -13.81 7.35
N PRO A 333 -12.42 -15.06 7.33
CA PRO A 333 -11.43 -15.48 8.32
C PRO A 333 -10.15 -14.64 8.26
N VAL A 334 -9.70 -14.24 7.06
CA VAL A 334 -8.49 -13.43 6.89
C VAL A 334 -8.72 -12.00 7.37
N ALA A 335 -9.90 -11.41 7.13
CA ALA A 335 -10.23 -10.05 7.61
C ALA A 335 -10.22 -9.95 9.14
N ASP A 336 -10.53 -11.05 9.83
CA ASP A 336 -10.54 -11.14 11.29
C ASP A 336 -9.16 -11.46 11.91
N SER A 337 -8.16 -11.73 11.08
CA SER A 337 -6.78 -12.04 11.45
C SER A 337 -5.86 -10.82 11.36
N PRO A 338 -4.59 -10.91 11.81
CA PRO A 338 -3.58 -9.87 11.57
C PRO A 338 -3.36 -9.54 10.09
N PHE A 339 -3.66 -10.48 9.17
CA PHE A 339 -3.51 -10.28 7.73
C PHE A 339 -4.63 -9.43 7.10
N GLY A 340 -5.64 -9.05 7.87
CA GLY A 340 -6.72 -8.17 7.39
C GLY A 340 -6.21 -6.86 6.79
N THR A 341 -5.09 -6.33 7.32
CA THR A 341 -4.43 -5.13 6.79
C THR A 341 -3.95 -5.27 5.34
N LEU A 342 -3.72 -6.49 4.86
CA LEU A 342 -3.23 -6.76 3.51
C LEU A 342 -4.37 -6.91 2.47
N LEU A 343 -5.63 -6.91 2.90
CA LEU A 343 -6.75 -7.27 2.02
C LEU A 343 -7.13 -6.18 1.02
N LEU A 344 -6.81 -4.92 1.26
CA LEU A 344 -7.38 -3.83 0.46
C LEU A 344 -6.98 -3.91 -1.02
N TRP A 345 -5.71 -4.22 -1.31
CA TRP A 345 -5.24 -4.42 -2.69
C TRP A 345 -6.01 -5.54 -3.43
N PRO A 346 -6.05 -6.80 -2.92
CA PRO A 346 -6.78 -7.87 -3.61
C PRO A 346 -8.30 -7.62 -3.65
N VAL A 347 -8.87 -6.99 -2.63
CA VAL A 347 -10.30 -6.61 -2.61
C VAL A 347 -10.62 -5.64 -3.74
N MET A 348 -9.77 -4.66 -4.02
CA MET A 348 -9.98 -3.73 -5.13
C MET A 348 -9.90 -4.43 -6.49
N VAL A 349 -8.89 -5.29 -6.69
CA VAL A 349 -8.74 -6.05 -7.95
C VAL A 349 -9.94 -6.99 -8.16
N ILE A 350 -10.29 -7.79 -7.17
CA ILE A 350 -11.38 -8.77 -7.24
C ILE A 350 -12.73 -8.05 -7.33
N GLY A 351 -12.94 -7.05 -6.46
CA GLY A 351 -14.17 -6.27 -6.38
C GLY A 351 -14.53 -5.60 -7.70
N SER A 352 -13.54 -5.09 -8.44
CA SER A 352 -13.74 -4.48 -9.75
C SER A 352 -14.27 -5.45 -10.82
N CYS A 353 -14.12 -6.75 -10.60
CA CYS A 353 -14.57 -7.81 -11.52
C CYS A 353 -15.90 -8.47 -11.11
N LEU A 354 -16.55 -8.04 -10.03
CA LEU A 354 -17.80 -8.64 -9.55
C LEU A 354 -18.97 -8.33 -10.48
N VAL A 355 -19.64 -9.40 -10.92
CA VAL A 355 -20.86 -9.31 -11.74
C VAL A 355 -22.11 -9.65 -10.93
N ALA A 356 -22.02 -10.64 -10.04
CA ALA A 356 -23.17 -11.10 -9.25
C ALA A 356 -23.52 -10.11 -8.14
N GLU A 357 -24.78 -9.68 -8.10
CA GLU A 357 -25.26 -8.70 -7.12
C GLU A 357 -25.08 -9.18 -5.65
N SER A 358 -25.25 -10.47 -5.40
CA SER A 358 -25.02 -11.04 -4.06
C SER A 358 -23.56 -10.90 -3.58
N GLN A 359 -22.58 -11.03 -4.51
CA GLN A 359 -21.17 -10.84 -4.20
C GLN A 359 -20.87 -9.34 -3.98
N ARG A 360 -21.44 -8.44 -4.78
CA ARG A 360 -21.31 -6.98 -4.60
C ARG A 360 -21.84 -6.55 -3.23
N GLN A 361 -23.02 -6.99 -2.86
CA GLN A 361 -23.62 -6.69 -1.56
C GLN A 361 -22.79 -7.24 -0.39
N PHE A 362 -22.23 -8.45 -0.53
CA PHE A 362 -21.31 -9.00 0.46
C PHE A 362 -20.08 -8.09 0.65
N PHE A 363 -19.44 -7.63 -0.43
CA PHE A 363 -18.28 -6.74 -0.38
C PHE A 363 -18.62 -5.40 0.27
N LEU A 364 -19.73 -4.74 -0.13
CA LEU A 364 -20.15 -3.47 0.45
C LEU A 364 -20.47 -3.59 1.94
N ASN A 365 -21.19 -4.65 2.32
CA ASN A 365 -21.49 -4.87 3.73
C ASN A 365 -20.22 -5.00 4.57
N ARG A 366 -19.22 -5.71 4.05
CA ARG A 366 -17.92 -5.84 4.73
C ARG A 366 -17.17 -4.52 4.81
N LEU A 367 -17.08 -3.79 3.72
CA LEU A 367 -16.33 -2.52 3.66
C LEU A 367 -17.00 -1.44 4.53
N TYR A 368 -18.32 -1.37 4.58
CA TYR A 368 -19.03 -0.30 5.29
C TYR A 368 -19.36 -0.60 6.76
N ASN A 369 -19.60 -1.87 7.12
CA ASN A 369 -20.21 -2.20 8.41
C ASN A 369 -19.37 -3.11 9.30
N GLU A 370 -18.46 -3.92 8.74
CA GLU A 370 -17.86 -5.03 9.48
C GLU A 370 -16.32 -4.98 9.58
N THR A 371 -15.67 -3.91 9.11
CA THR A 371 -14.24 -3.79 9.24
C THR A 371 -13.85 -3.40 10.66
N LYS A 372 -12.92 -4.17 11.28
CA LYS A 372 -12.33 -3.81 12.58
C LYS A 372 -11.59 -2.48 12.51
N VAL A 373 -11.03 -2.17 11.33
CA VAL A 373 -10.33 -0.92 11.04
C VAL A 373 -11.26 -0.02 10.25
N VAL A 374 -12.03 0.79 10.96
CA VAL A 374 -12.87 1.82 10.32
C VAL A 374 -11.96 3.00 9.99
N VAL A 375 -11.61 3.13 8.72
CA VAL A 375 -10.85 4.26 8.17
C VAL A 375 -11.52 4.75 6.88
N ALA A 376 -11.35 6.02 6.57
CA ALA A 376 -11.99 6.62 5.40
C ALA A 376 -11.61 5.91 4.09
N GLN A 377 -10.37 5.41 3.99
CA GLN A 377 -9.88 4.67 2.84
C GLN A 377 -10.75 3.44 2.49
N VAL A 378 -11.21 2.69 3.49
CA VAL A 378 -12.07 1.51 3.26
C VAL A 378 -13.43 1.91 2.72
N ILE A 379 -13.99 3.02 3.22
CA ILE A 379 -15.25 3.57 2.72
C ILE A 379 -15.09 4.08 1.29
N GLU A 380 -13.99 4.79 0.99
CA GLU A 380 -13.72 5.25 -0.37
C GLU A 380 -13.49 4.09 -1.35
N ALA A 381 -12.89 2.98 -0.89
CA ALA A 381 -12.79 1.74 -1.68
C ALA A 381 -14.19 1.22 -2.09
N GLY A 382 -15.12 1.14 -1.14
CA GLY A 382 -16.51 0.76 -1.40
C GLY A 382 -17.18 1.68 -2.41
N ARG A 383 -17.08 3.01 -2.22
CA ARG A 383 -17.63 3.99 -3.16
C ARG A 383 -17.04 3.88 -4.57
N LEU A 384 -15.72 3.65 -4.67
CA LEU A 384 -15.08 3.48 -5.97
C LEU A 384 -15.57 2.21 -6.68
N LEU A 385 -15.77 1.10 -5.95
CA LEU A 385 -16.34 -0.12 -6.51
C LEU A 385 -17.80 0.10 -6.96
N GLU A 386 -18.62 0.81 -6.19
CA GLU A 386 -19.99 1.16 -6.59
C GLU A 386 -20.00 2.00 -7.88
N LEU A 387 -19.07 2.94 -8.04
CA LEU A 387 -18.93 3.71 -9.28
C LEU A 387 -18.58 2.82 -10.47
N VAL A 388 -17.68 1.85 -10.30
CA VAL A 388 -17.33 0.87 -11.35
C VAL A 388 -18.54 0.02 -11.73
N TRP A 389 -19.29 -0.50 -10.77
CA TRP A 389 -20.43 -1.38 -11.04
C TRP A 389 -21.64 -0.67 -11.65
N ASN A 390 -21.80 0.63 -11.42
CA ASN A 390 -22.92 1.43 -11.90
C ASN A 390 -22.57 2.29 -13.13
N ASP A 391 -21.36 2.17 -13.66
CA ASP A 391 -20.98 2.90 -14.88
C ASP A 391 -21.56 2.21 -16.12
N ASP A 392 -22.18 3.00 -17.00
CA ASP A 392 -22.77 2.52 -18.26
C ASP A 392 -21.73 2.11 -19.32
N ASP A 393 -20.46 2.50 -19.14
CA ASP A 393 -19.38 2.14 -20.04
C ASP A 393 -18.98 0.66 -19.82
N LYS A 394 -19.08 -0.14 -20.87
CA LYS A 394 -18.70 -1.57 -20.83
C LYS A 394 -17.25 -1.81 -20.44
N ARG A 395 -16.39 -0.80 -20.55
CA ARG A 395 -14.99 -0.83 -20.11
C ARG A 395 -14.84 -0.69 -18.59
N ALA A 396 -15.90 -0.32 -17.87
CA ALA A 396 -15.90 -0.22 -16.42
C ALA A 396 -15.92 -1.63 -15.76
N TYR A 397 -14.92 -2.45 -16.04
CA TYR A 397 -14.75 -3.80 -15.51
C TYR A 397 -13.27 -4.09 -15.25
N GLY A 398 -12.98 -4.67 -14.09
CA GLY A 398 -11.62 -5.05 -13.71
C GLY A 398 -10.69 -3.86 -13.44
N PRO A 399 -9.37 -4.09 -13.36
CA PRO A 399 -8.38 -3.03 -13.09
C PRO A 399 -8.38 -1.90 -14.13
N PHE A 400 -8.69 -2.16 -15.40
CA PHE A 400 -8.85 -1.12 -16.42
C PHE A 400 -10.12 -0.30 -16.18
N GLY A 401 -11.20 -0.93 -15.73
CA GLY A 401 -12.43 -0.23 -15.33
C GLY A 401 -12.21 0.67 -14.12
N LEU A 402 -11.45 0.24 -13.13
CA LEU A 402 -11.02 1.09 -12.01
C LEU A 402 -10.26 2.31 -12.53
N HIS A 403 -9.27 2.13 -13.43
CA HIS A 403 -8.53 3.22 -14.05
C HIS A 403 -9.46 4.21 -14.78
N LEU A 404 -10.38 3.69 -15.62
CA LEU A 404 -11.34 4.49 -16.36
C LEU A 404 -12.19 5.36 -15.43
N VAL A 405 -12.76 4.75 -14.40
CA VAL A 405 -13.66 5.43 -13.45
C VAL A 405 -12.89 6.45 -12.61
N MET A 406 -11.70 6.11 -12.13
CA MET A 406 -10.84 7.05 -11.43
C MET A 406 -10.50 8.28 -12.28
N LYS A 407 -10.18 8.08 -13.58
CA LYS A 407 -9.91 9.16 -14.53
C LYS A 407 -11.16 10.02 -14.79
N LYS A 408 -12.32 9.37 -15.04
CA LYS A 408 -13.62 10.02 -15.30
C LYS A 408 -14.08 10.91 -14.14
N HIS A 409 -13.93 10.43 -12.91
CA HIS A 409 -14.37 11.13 -11.70
C HIS A 409 -13.26 11.93 -11.01
N LYS A 410 -12.03 11.96 -11.57
CA LYS A 410 -10.86 12.63 -11.00
C LYS A 410 -10.55 12.15 -9.56
N ILE A 411 -10.77 10.86 -9.33
CA ILE A 411 -10.46 10.21 -8.05
C ILE A 411 -9.00 9.80 -8.05
N ASN A 412 -8.33 10.08 -6.95
CA ASN A 412 -6.94 9.69 -6.73
C ASN A 412 -6.86 8.77 -5.49
N PHE A 413 -7.31 7.54 -5.68
CA PHE A 413 -7.36 6.55 -4.61
C PHE A 413 -5.98 5.91 -4.41
N GLY A 414 -5.49 5.95 -3.16
CA GLY A 414 -4.27 5.29 -2.73
C GLY A 414 -4.57 4.17 -1.74
N VAL A 415 -3.74 3.12 -1.75
CA VAL A 415 -3.83 1.94 -0.86
C VAL A 415 -2.66 1.93 0.10
N SER A 416 -2.92 1.71 1.39
CA SER A 416 -1.89 1.63 2.42
C SER A 416 -2.10 0.45 3.36
#